data_4753f6374a94cea03f1c87e6d7e64115
#
_entry.id   4753f6374a94cea03f1c87e6d7e64115
#
_cell.length_a   1.000
_cell.length_b   1.000
_cell.length_c   1.000
_cell.angle_alpha   90.00
_cell.angle_beta   90.00
_cell.angle_gamma   90.00
#
_symmetry.space_group_name_H-M   'P 1'
#
loop_
_entity.id
_entity.type
_entity.pdbx_description
1 polymer ?
#
loop_
_entity_poly.entity_id
_entity_poly.type
_entity_poly.pdbx_seq_one_letter_code
_entity_poly.pdbx_strand_id
1 'polypeptide(L)'
;MAAFTQIVEQASDILWNYLLLFLLVGTGIFFTIKLHFVQLSSFADGVRHLFKGFSLHGKAADKDGMSSFQALATAIAAQVGTGNITGCATALVSGGPGALFWTWVSAFFGMATIYAEAVLAQTYRTTVDGQVTGGPAYYIRAAFKGKFGKFLATFFSVALILALGFMGNMVQSNSIGDAFHNAFGVNRVVVGVVIAVLAAFIFLGGVKRIAAVTEKLVPIMALFYIIGCAIILVMNASAIPNAFVQIFTLAFQPQAIAGGVAGVTVQQAMRYGVARGLFSNEAGLGSTPHAHALAKVKQPQDQGALAIIGVFVDTFVILTLTALVLITSGLIPEGMTGTALTQAAFSLMFGSFGKVFIAICMLFFAFSTILGWYFFGQVNFNALFGSKYTKVYSLIVVLFILIGSSLKVDLVWALADFFNGLMAVPNLLALLALSGVVAGIARNKKD
;
A
#
# COMPACT_ATOMS: atom_id res chain seq x y z
N MET A 1 -13.10 -24.09 -10.01
CA MET A 1 -12.35 -22.82 -9.88
C MET A 1 -13.26 -21.62 -10.06
N ALA A 2 -13.97 -21.44 -11.18
CA ALA A 2 -14.85 -20.27 -11.39
C ALA A 2 -15.87 -20.01 -10.26
N ALA A 3 -16.59 -21.04 -9.80
CA ALA A 3 -17.54 -20.90 -8.70
C ALA A 3 -16.89 -20.47 -7.38
N PHE A 4 -15.67 -20.94 -7.08
CA PHE A 4 -14.94 -20.55 -5.90
C PHE A 4 -14.48 -19.07 -6.00
N THR A 5 -13.96 -18.65 -7.15
CA THR A 5 -13.60 -17.25 -7.40
C THR A 5 -14.82 -16.35 -7.19
N GLN A 6 -15.97 -16.72 -7.75
CA GLN A 6 -17.22 -15.96 -7.59
C GLN A 6 -17.66 -15.82 -6.13
N ILE A 7 -17.52 -16.88 -5.32
CA ILE A 7 -17.84 -16.82 -3.88
C ILE A 7 -16.90 -15.85 -3.16
N VAL A 8 -15.59 -15.89 -3.46
CA VAL A 8 -14.60 -15.00 -2.84
C VAL A 8 -14.85 -13.55 -3.25
N GLU A 9 -15.14 -13.29 -4.52
CA GLU A 9 -15.49 -11.96 -5.03
C GLU A 9 -16.74 -11.41 -4.35
N GLN A 10 -17.81 -12.19 -4.24
CA GLN A 10 -19.05 -11.80 -3.55
C GLN A 10 -18.80 -11.48 -2.07
N ALA A 11 -18.02 -12.32 -1.38
CA ALA A 11 -17.67 -12.10 0.02
C ALA A 11 -16.81 -10.83 0.19
N SER A 12 -15.85 -10.62 -0.70
CA SER A 12 -15.04 -9.41 -0.75
C SER A 12 -15.89 -8.18 -1.02
N ASP A 13 -16.82 -8.27 -1.98
CA ASP A 13 -17.73 -7.19 -2.32
C ASP A 13 -18.62 -6.76 -1.15
N ILE A 14 -19.18 -7.72 -0.41
CA ILE A 14 -19.96 -7.44 0.80
C ILE A 14 -19.08 -6.74 1.84
N LEU A 15 -17.88 -7.26 2.08
CA LEU A 15 -16.94 -6.72 3.08
C LEU A 15 -16.55 -5.27 2.75
N TRP A 16 -16.18 -5.00 1.50
CA TRP A 16 -15.73 -3.68 1.07
C TRP A 16 -16.86 -2.67 0.91
N ASN A 17 -18.01 -3.07 0.34
CA ASN A 17 -19.09 -2.12 0.06
C ASN A 17 -19.87 -1.69 1.31
N TYR A 18 -20.07 -2.60 2.27
CA TYR A 18 -20.97 -2.36 3.39
C TYR A 18 -20.27 -2.15 4.73
N LEU A 19 -19.07 -2.70 4.91
CA LEU A 19 -18.37 -2.60 6.19
C LEU A 19 -17.14 -1.70 6.11
N LEU A 20 -16.20 -2.03 5.24
CA LEU A 20 -14.88 -1.40 5.24
C LEU A 20 -14.90 0.03 4.75
N LEU A 21 -15.70 0.33 3.72
CA LEU A 21 -15.84 1.70 3.22
C LEU A 21 -16.20 2.66 4.37
N PHE A 22 -17.22 2.30 5.15
CA PHE A 22 -17.66 3.13 6.27
C PHE A 22 -16.71 3.08 7.46
N LEU A 23 -16.17 1.92 7.78
CA LEU A 23 -15.28 1.76 8.93
C LEU A 23 -13.95 2.48 8.72
N LEU A 24 -13.33 2.36 7.55
CA LEU A 24 -12.06 3.01 7.22
C LEU A 24 -12.21 4.53 7.11
N VAL A 25 -13.15 5.00 6.31
CA VAL A 25 -13.39 6.45 6.14
C VAL A 25 -13.89 7.05 7.45
N GLY A 26 -14.82 6.37 8.14
CA GLY A 26 -15.35 6.81 9.44
C GLY A 26 -14.28 6.90 10.52
N THR A 27 -13.36 5.93 10.60
CA THR A 27 -12.21 5.99 11.51
C THR A 27 -11.27 7.15 11.16
N GLY A 28 -11.03 7.38 9.88
CA GLY A 28 -10.23 8.51 9.41
C GLY A 28 -10.83 9.86 9.78
N ILE A 29 -12.14 10.04 9.56
CA ILE A 29 -12.89 11.24 9.97
C ILE A 29 -12.82 11.40 11.50
N PHE A 30 -13.07 10.33 12.26
CA PHE A 30 -13.01 10.33 13.71
C PHE A 30 -11.64 10.80 14.22
N PHE A 31 -10.54 10.24 13.71
CA PHE A 31 -9.21 10.68 14.11
C PHE A 31 -8.88 12.09 13.62
N THR A 32 -9.33 12.48 12.44
CA THR A 32 -9.16 13.85 11.94
C THR A 32 -9.75 14.87 12.93
N ILE A 33 -10.98 14.64 13.40
CA ILE A 33 -11.64 15.52 14.36
C ILE A 33 -10.98 15.41 15.74
N LYS A 34 -10.76 14.20 16.25
CA LYS A 34 -10.20 13.96 17.58
C LYS A 34 -8.79 14.48 17.76
N LEU A 35 -7.99 14.46 16.71
CA LEU A 35 -6.60 14.93 16.69
C LEU A 35 -6.46 16.34 16.10
N HIS A 36 -7.57 17.09 15.95
CA HIS A 36 -7.59 18.45 15.44
C HIS A 36 -6.84 18.62 14.11
N PHE A 37 -7.21 17.81 13.10
CA PHE A 37 -6.61 17.83 11.76
C PHE A 37 -5.09 17.58 11.80
N VAL A 38 -4.68 16.52 12.48
CA VAL A 38 -3.27 16.14 12.65
C VAL A 38 -2.51 16.00 11.32
N GLN A 39 -3.19 15.60 10.26
CA GLN A 39 -2.62 15.51 8.91
C GLN A 39 -2.18 16.87 8.35
N LEU A 40 -2.74 17.98 8.83
CA LEU A 40 -2.30 19.34 8.48
C LEU A 40 -1.30 19.86 9.49
N SER A 41 -1.61 19.76 10.80
CA SER A 41 -0.79 20.33 11.88
C SER A 41 0.57 19.63 12.04
N SER A 42 0.68 18.34 11.70
CA SER A 42 1.95 17.60 11.79
C SER A 42 2.65 17.40 10.44
N PHE A 43 2.07 17.88 9.33
CA PHE A 43 2.64 17.70 7.99
C PHE A 43 4.03 18.33 7.85
N ALA A 44 4.18 19.60 8.28
CA ALA A 44 5.46 20.30 8.21
C ALA A 44 6.55 19.61 9.05
N ASP A 45 6.17 19.05 10.20
CA ASP A 45 7.10 18.29 11.04
C ASP A 45 7.49 16.97 10.34
N GLY A 46 6.55 16.29 9.71
CA GLY A 46 6.83 15.09 8.90
C GLY A 46 7.85 15.37 7.79
N VAL A 47 7.64 16.45 7.03
CA VAL A 47 8.60 16.92 6.02
C VAL A 47 9.96 17.25 6.62
N ARG A 48 10.00 17.95 7.75
CA ARG A 48 11.25 18.27 8.45
C ARG A 48 11.99 17.00 8.91
N HIS A 49 11.26 16.03 9.48
CA HIS A 49 11.84 14.76 9.94
C HIS A 49 12.33 13.92 8.75
N LEU A 50 11.62 13.91 7.61
CA LEU A 50 12.07 13.27 6.39
C LEU A 50 13.43 13.78 5.96
N PHE A 51 13.58 15.11 5.79
CA PHE A 51 14.84 15.70 5.31
C PHE A 51 15.98 15.61 6.33
N LYS A 52 15.70 15.71 7.64
CA LYS A 52 16.71 15.51 8.69
C LYS A 52 17.19 14.06 8.78
N GLY A 53 16.29 13.11 8.51
CA GLY A 53 16.58 11.66 8.56
C GLY A 53 17.07 11.08 7.23
N PHE A 54 16.97 11.85 6.14
CA PHE A 54 17.34 11.38 4.81
C PHE A 54 18.82 11.01 4.74
N SER A 55 19.10 9.75 4.44
CA SER A 55 20.45 9.24 4.21
C SER A 55 20.38 7.99 3.36
N LEU A 56 21.12 7.95 2.28
CA LEU A 56 21.29 6.75 1.44
C LEU A 56 22.36 5.78 2.01
N HIS A 57 23.08 6.21 3.05
CA HIS A 57 24.14 5.47 3.73
C HIS A 57 23.98 5.57 5.26
N GLY A 58 22.73 5.45 5.75
CA GLY A 58 22.40 5.48 7.17
C GLY A 58 23.04 4.32 7.95
N LYS A 59 23.01 4.42 9.30
CA LYS A 59 23.45 3.30 10.15
C LYS A 59 22.62 2.07 9.85
N ALA A 60 23.28 0.92 9.69
CA ALA A 60 22.58 -0.33 9.44
C ALA A 60 21.56 -0.63 10.55
N ALA A 61 20.39 -1.14 10.16
CA ALA A 61 19.43 -1.66 11.11
C ALA A 61 20.06 -2.76 11.95
N ASP A 62 19.74 -2.81 13.22
CA ASP A 62 20.27 -3.75 14.19
C ASP A 62 19.13 -4.34 15.06
N LYS A 63 19.50 -5.08 16.13
CA LYS A 63 18.54 -5.68 17.06
C LYS A 63 17.65 -4.64 17.79
N ASP A 64 18.12 -3.40 17.91
CA ASP A 64 17.43 -2.32 18.61
C ASP A 64 16.54 -1.49 17.65
N GLY A 65 16.46 -1.88 16.37
CA GLY A 65 15.60 -1.28 15.35
C GLY A 65 16.36 -0.67 14.18
N MET A 66 15.72 0.30 13.51
CA MET A 66 16.22 0.99 12.32
C MET A 66 16.05 2.51 12.45
N SER A 67 16.69 3.28 11.57
CA SER A 67 16.47 4.74 11.55
C SER A 67 15.02 5.08 11.18
N SER A 68 14.54 6.27 11.57
CA SER A 68 13.20 6.75 11.17
C SER A 68 13.02 6.75 9.66
N PHE A 69 14.08 7.12 8.92
CA PHE A 69 14.06 7.13 7.46
C PHE A 69 13.97 5.70 6.89
N GLN A 70 14.74 4.75 7.43
CA GLN A 70 14.64 3.33 7.02
C GLN A 70 13.26 2.75 7.29
N ALA A 71 12.64 3.10 8.43
CA ALA A 71 11.29 2.68 8.76
C ALA A 71 10.26 3.28 7.80
N LEU A 72 10.37 4.57 7.47
CA LEU A 72 9.54 5.22 6.48
C LEU A 72 9.76 4.63 5.09
N ALA A 73 11.00 4.44 4.66
CA ALA A 73 11.32 3.85 3.37
C ALA A 73 10.77 2.41 3.26
N THR A 74 10.83 1.62 4.35
CA THR A 74 10.24 0.27 4.38
C THR A 74 8.70 0.33 4.31
N ALA A 75 8.06 1.32 4.96
CA ALA A 75 6.62 1.54 4.85
C ALA A 75 6.23 1.98 3.43
N ILE A 76 6.93 2.97 2.84
CA ILE A 76 6.68 3.41 1.47
C ILE A 76 6.96 2.29 0.45
N ALA A 77 7.97 1.44 0.68
CA ALA A 77 8.23 0.27 -0.16
C ALA A 77 7.02 -0.68 -0.23
N ALA A 78 6.30 -0.82 0.89
CA ALA A 78 5.07 -1.60 0.93
C ALA A 78 3.89 -0.87 0.26
N GLN A 79 3.76 0.43 0.45
CA GLN A 79 2.69 1.26 -0.10
C GLN A 79 2.82 1.44 -1.61
N VAL A 80 3.99 1.86 -2.09
CA VAL A 80 4.23 2.14 -3.52
C VAL A 80 4.54 0.85 -4.27
N GLY A 81 3.50 0.25 -4.83
CA GLY A 81 3.55 -1.05 -5.51
C GLY A 81 2.67 -1.11 -6.76
N THR A 82 2.12 -2.29 -7.02
CA THR A 82 1.16 -2.50 -8.12
C THR A 82 -0.07 -1.62 -7.98
N GLY A 83 -0.44 -1.20 -6.75
CA GLY A 83 -1.56 -0.31 -6.47
C GLY A 83 -1.48 1.00 -7.25
N ASN A 84 -0.30 1.61 -7.32
CA ASN A 84 -0.08 2.89 -7.99
C ASN A 84 -0.11 2.82 -9.52
N ILE A 85 0.14 1.66 -10.11
CA ILE A 85 0.17 1.45 -11.58
C ILE A 85 -1.08 0.67 -12.00
N THR A 86 -1.13 -0.61 -11.68
CA THR A 86 -2.22 -1.53 -12.06
C THR A 86 -3.52 -1.18 -11.34
N GLY A 87 -3.45 -0.94 -10.02
CA GLY A 87 -4.60 -0.59 -9.20
C GLY A 87 -5.23 0.73 -9.60
N CYS A 88 -4.43 1.75 -9.88
CA CYS A 88 -4.88 3.05 -10.38
C CYS A 88 -5.63 2.90 -11.73
N ALA A 89 -5.04 2.17 -12.68
CA ALA A 89 -5.67 1.90 -13.96
C ALA A 89 -7.02 1.18 -13.80
N THR A 90 -7.06 0.16 -12.93
CA THR A 90 -8.31 -0.57 -12.63
C THR A 90 -9.36 0.34 -11.98
N ALA A 91 -8.95 1.22 -11.04
CA ALA A 91 -9.86 2.18 -10.40
C ALA A 91 -10.50 3.12 -11.42
N LEU A 92 -9.69 3.65 -12.36
CA LEU A 92 -10.17 4.57 -13.39
C LEU A 92 -11.08 3.88 -14.42
N VAL A 93 -10.81 2.62 -14.79
CA VAL A 93 -11.67 1.85 -15.70
C VAL A 93 -13.00 1.51 -15.03
N SER A 94 -12.99 1.08 -13.76
CA SER A 94 -14.20 0.64 -13.05
C SER A 94 -14.99 1.77 -12.42
N GLY A 95 -14.31 2.84 -11.99
CA GLY A 95 -14.91 3.98 -11.28
C GLY A 95 -14.88 5.30 -12.04
N GLY A 96 -14.34 5.32 -13.25
CA GLY A 96 -14.15 6.55 -14.04
C GLY A 96 -13.10 7.48 -13.44
N PRO A 97 -12.80 8.63 -14.09
CA PRO A 97 -11.89 9.65 -13.59
C PRO A 97 -12.25 10.19 -12.20
N GLY A 98 -13.55 10.23 -11.86
CA GLY A 98 -14.06 10.62 -10.55
C GLY A 98 -13.56 9.73 -9.38
N ALA A 99 -13.12 8.52 -9.66
CA ALA A 99 -12.52 7.64 -8.64
C ALA A 99 -11.27 8.28 -8.00
N LEU A 100 -10.49 9.05 -8.75
CA LEU A 100 -9.32 9.74 -8.20
C LEU A 100 -9.69 10.75 -7.11
N PHE A 101 -10.77 11.49 -7.28
CA PHE A 101 -11.28 12.41 -6.25
C PHE A 101 -11.55 11.66 -4.93
N TRP A 102 -12.24 10.53 -5.00
CA TRP A 102 -12.55 9.72 -3.82
C TRP A 102 -11.31 9.05 -3.22
N THR A 103 -10.31 8.74 -4.05
CA THR A 103 -8.99 8.31 -3.58
C THR A 103 -8.31 9.41 -2.75
N TRP A 104 -8.33 10.67 -3.19
CA TRP A 104 -7.79 11.79 -2.41
C TRP A 104 -8.53 12.01 -1.11
N VAL A 105 -9.86 11.94 -1.12
CA VAL A 105 -10.69 12.08 0.08
C VAL A 105 -10.35 10.99 1.09
N SER A 106 -10.29 9.74 0.66
CA SER A 106 -9.95 8.62 1.55
C SER A 106 -8.52 8.71 2.10
N ALA A 107 -7.55 9.12 1.27
CA ALA A 107 -6.17 9.32 1.68
C ALA A 107 -6.01 10.47 2.68
N PHE A 108 -6.72 11.59 2.48
CA PHE A 108 -6.71 12.71 3.41
C PHE A 108 -7.14 12.28 4.82
N PHE A 109 -8.25 11.56 4.92
CA PHE A 109 -8.70 11.00 6.21
C PHE A 109 -7.79 9.84 6.68
N GLY A 110 -7.30 9.03 5.76
CA GLY A 110 -6.35 7.95 6.02
C GLY A 110 -5.04 8.42 6.67
N MET A 111 -4.56 9.63 6.35
CA MET A 111 -3.40 10.23 7.00
C MET A 111 -3.57 10.36 8.52
N ALA A 112 -4.76 10.67 9.02
CA ALA A 112 -5.02 10.73 10.46
C ALA A 112 -5.04 9.33 11.07
N THR A 113 -5.54 8.33 10.33
CA THR A 113 -5.54 6.93 10.76
C THR A 113 -4.12 6.38 10.85
N ILE A 114 -3.31 6.56 9.82
CA ILE A 114 -1.93 6.04 9.79
C ILE A 114 -1.04 6.73 10.84
N TYR A 115 -1.30 8.00 11.15
CA TYR A 115 -0.67 8.68 12.28
C TYR A 115 -0.96 7.94 13.59
N ALA A 116 -2.23 7.60 13.85
CA ALA A 116 -2.62 6.86 15.03
C ALA A 116 -2.00 5.45 15.07
N GLU A 117 -1.95 4.77 13.93
CA GLU A 117 -1.29 3.47 13.78
C GLU A 117 0.19 3.54 14.15
N ALA A 118 0.92 4.50 13.59
CA ALA A 118 2.35 4.65 13.85
C ALA A 118 2.65 5.05 15.31
N VAL A 119 1.82 5.92 15.90
CA VAL A 119 1.93 6.30 17.33
C VAL A 119 1.71 5.08 18.23
N LEU A 120 0.67 4.29 17.98
CA LEU A 120 0.41 3.09 18.77
C LEU A 120 1.47 2.00 18.56
N ALA A 121 1.98 1.85 17.35
CA ALA A 121 3.07 0.93 17.05
C ALA A 121 4.32 1.25 17.86
N GLN A 122 4.68 2.53 17.97
CA GLN A 122 5.79 3.01 18.80
C GLN A 122 5.52 2.84 20.31
N THR A 123 4.28 3.11 20.73
CA THR A 123 3.90 3.05 22.15
C THR A 123 3.88 1.63 22.69
N TYR A 124 3.42 0.68 21.88
CA TYR A 124 3.27 -0.74 22.27
C TYR A 124 4.31 -1.67 21.67
N ARG A 125 5.42 -1.11 21.15
CA ARG A 125 6.55 -1.94 20.72
C ARG A 125 7.18 -2.70 21.91
N THR A 126 7.74 -3.85 21.63
CA THR A 126 8.36 -4.72 22.63
C THR A 126 9.62 -5.36 22.08
N THR A 127 10.31 -6.13 22.93
CA THR A 127 11.47 -6.92 22.51
C THR A 127 11.14 -8.41 22.65
N VAL A 128 11.32 -9.16 21.57
CA VAL A 128 11.14 -10.61 21.52
C VAL A 128 12.44 -11.22 21.00
N ASP A 129 12.95 -12.24 21.66
CA ASP A 129 14.23 -12.90 21.32
C ASP A 129 15.40 -11.90 21.15
N GLY A 130 15.42 -10.83 21.97
CA GLY A 130 16.45 -9.79 21.93
C GLY A 130 16.34 -8.82 20.75
N GLN A 131 15.23 -8.83 19.98
CA GLN A 131 15.00 -7.94 18.87
C GLN A 131 13.73 -7.09 19.09
N VAL A 132 13.81 -5.79 18.75
CA VAL A 132 12.63 -4.91 18.79
C VAL A 132 11.63 -5.36 17.75
N THR A 133 10.37 -5.42 18.15
CA THR A 133 9.23 -5.78 17.32
C THR A 133 7.98 -5.01 17.76
N GLY A 134 6.96 -4.99 16.92
CA GLY A 134 5.68 -4.33 17.22
C GLY A 134 4.69 -4.45 16.07
N GLY A 135 3.64 -3.69 16.15
CA GLY A 135 2.56 -3.67 15.17
C GLY A 135 1.21 -4.00 15.79
N PRO A 136 0.14 -4.16 14.98
CA PRO A 136 -1.22 -4.26 15.47
C PRO A 136 -1.48 -5.40 16.46
N ALA A 137 -0.88 -6.57 16.27
CA ALA A 137 -1.07 -7.69 17.18
C ALA A 137 -0.74 -7.34 18.64
N TYR A 138 0.18 -6.40 18.87
CA TYR A 138 0.58 -5.96 20.20
C TYR A 138 -0.41 -4.95 20.78
N TYR A 139 -0.79 -3.90 20.03
CA TYR A 139 -1.74 -2.94 20.54
C TYR A 139 -3.19 -3.45 20.53
N ILE A 140 -3.57 -4.43 19.68
CA ILE A 140 -4.86 -5.13 19.79
C ILE A 140 -4.96 -5.84 21.15
N ARG A 141 -3.90 -6.52 21.60
CA ARG A 141 -3.86 -7.15 22.94
C ARG A 141 -3.90 -6.13 24.06
N ALA A 142 -3.37 -4.92 23.85
CA ALA A 142 -3.45 -3.83 24.82
C ALA A 142 -4.86 -3.22 24.88
N ALA A 143 -5.53 -3.09 23.74
CA ALA A 143 -6.90 -2.57 23.62
C ALA A 143 -7.92 -3.52 24.24
N PHE A 144 -7.78 -4.82 24.00
CA PHE A 144 -8.73 -5.86 24.41
C PHE A 144 -8.04 -6.91 25.27
N LYS A 145 -8.34 -6.91 26.56
CA LYS A 145 -7.73 -7.84 27.53
C LYS A 145 -8.32 -9.26 27.43
N GLY A 146 -7.59 -10.23 27.94
CA GLY A 146 -8.05 -11.60 28.09
C GLY A 146 -8.11 -12.42 26.80
N LYS A 147 -9.03 -13.38 26.74
CA LYS A 147 -9.16 -14.32 25.61
C LYS A 147 -9.59 -13.63 24.31
N PHE A 148 -10.45 -12.61 24.42
CA PHE A 148 -10.94 -11.87 23.25
C PHE A 148 -9.83 -11.09 22.54
N GLY A 149 -8.98 -10.38 23.28
CA GLY A 149 -7.83 -9.68 22.69
C GLY A 149 -6.82 -10.63 22.06
N LYS A 150 -6.58 -11.80 22.67
CA LYS A 150 -5.73 -12.86 22.07
C LYS A 150 -6.33 -13.36 20.77
N PHE A 151 -7.65 -13.62 20.74
CA PHE A 151 -8.33 -14.07 19.51
C PHE A 151 -8.21 -13.03 18.40
N LEU A 152 -8.56 -11.76 18.66
CA LEU A 152 -8.48 -10.70 17.66
C LEU A 152 -7.05 -10.48 17.12
N ALA A 153 -6.04 -10.51 18.01
CA ALA A 153 -4.64 -10.37 17.60
C ALA A 153 -4.17 -11.55 16.74
N THR A 154 -4.58 -12.78 17.10
CA THR A 154 -4.27 -13.97 16.31
C THR A 154 -4.98 -13.92 14.96
N PHE A 155 -6.26 -13.55 14.93
CA PHE A 155 -7.05 -13.39 13.71
C PHE A 155 -6.40 -12.35 12.77
N PHE A 156 -6.03 -11.17 13.31
CA PHE A 156 -5.28 -10.15 12.56
C PHE A 156 -4.00 -10.73 11.95
N SER A 157 -3.18 -11.41 12.77
CA SER A 157 -1.90 -11.96 12.31
C SER A 157 -2.07 -13.00 11.21
N VAL A 158 -3.04 -13.89 11.33
CA VAL A 158 -3.35 -14.90 10.30
C VAL A 158 -3.85 -14.21 9.02
N ALA A 159 -4.80 -13.27 9.14
CA ALA A 159 -5.31 -12.53 7.99
C ALA A 159 -4.20 -11.76 7.26
N LEU A 160 -3.29 -11.10 7.99
CA LEU A 160 -2.16 -10.38 7.41
C LEU A 160 -1.17 -11.31 6.70
N ILE A 161 -0.82 -12.46 7.29
CA ILE A 161 0.06 -13.44 6.65
C ILE A 161 -0.55 -13.92 5.33
N LEU A 162 -1.85 -14.20 5.30
CA LEU A 162 -2.56 -14.61 4.09
C LEU A 162 -2.66 -13.46 3.08
N ALA A 163 -3.04 -12.25 3.53
CA ALA A 163 -3.21 -11.08 2.69
C ALA A 163 -1.89 -10.63 2.03
N LEU A 164 -0.89 -10.32 2.84
CA LEU A 164 0.35 -9.69 2.39
C LEU A 164 1.46 -10.72 2.17
N GLY A 165 1.65 -11.60 3.15
CA GLY A 165 2.72 -12.61 3.10
C GLY A 165 2.58 -13.56 1.91
N PHE A 166 1.37 -13.94 1.55
CA PHE A 166 1.13 -14.92 0.49
C PHE A 166 0.42 -14.30 -0.73
N MET A 167 -0.86 -13.98 -0.63
CA MET A 167 -1.66 -13.56 -1.80
C MET A 167 -1.14 -12.24 -2.39
N GLY A 168 -0.82 -11.26 -1.55
CA GLY A 168 -0.28 -9.98 -1.98
C GLY A 168 1.04 -10.13 -2.73
N ASN A 169 1.96 -10.96 -2.24
CA ASN A 169 3.22 -11.23 -2.93
C ASN A 169 3.03 -11.95 -4.28
N MET A 170 1.98 -12.77 -4.41
CA MET A 170 1.59 -13.34 -5.72
C MET A 170 1.13 -12.25 -6.69
N VAL A 171 0.29 -11.30 -6.22
CA VAL A 171 -0.17 -10.16 -7.04
C VAL A 171 1.01 -9.34 -7.55
N GLN A 172 1.97 -9.03 -6.68
CA GLN A 172 3.16 -8.25 -7.06
C GLN A 172 3.99 -9.00 -8.12
N SER A 173 4.29 -10.28 -7.88
CA SER A 173 5.07 -11.10 -8.82
C SER A 173 4.35 -11.27 -10.17
N ASN A 174 3.04 -11.46 -10.15
CA ASN A 174 2.22 -11.57 -11.34
C ASN A 174 2.29 -10.30 -12.20
N SER A 175 2.13 -9.13 -11.57
CA SER A 175 2.16 -7.84 -12.26
C SER A 175 3.53 -7.53 -12.88
N ILE A 176 4.63 -7.93 -12.22
CA ILE A 176 5.97 -7.85 -12.83
C ILE A 176 6.05 -8.77 -14.05
N GLY A 177 5.57 -10.02 -13.91
CA GLY A 177 5.53 -11.00 -15.00
C GLY A 177 4.78 -10.48 -16.23
N ASP A 178 3.60 -9.90 -16.02
CA ASP A 178 2.78 -9.30 -17.08
C ASP A 178 3.49 -8.10 -17.75
N ALA A 179 4.06 -7.20 -16.96
CA ALA A 179 4.74 -6.03 -17.47
C ALA A 179 5.94 -6.40 -18.37
N PHE A 180 6.73 -7.39 -17.94
CA PHE A 180 7.90 -7.87 -18.71
C PHE A 180 7.48 -8.69 -19.95
N HIS A 181 6.43 -9.49 -19.82
CA HIS A 181 5.88 -10.21 -20.96
C HIS A 181 5.39 -9.25 -22.06
N ASN A 182 4.64 -8.22 -21.68
CA ASN A 182 4.11 -7.22 -22.61
C ASN A 182 5.20 -6.34 -23.23
N ALA A 183 6.29 -6.06 -22.50
CA ALA A 183 7.38 -5.21 -22.99
C ALA A 183 8.42 -5.96 -23.82
N PHE A 184 8.75 -7.19 -23.46
CA PHE A 184 9.90 -7.93 -24.00
C PHE A 184 9.54 -9.32 -24.56
N GLY A 185 8.29 -9.79 -24.44
CA GLY A 185 7.88 -11.15 -24.81
C GLY A 185 8.47 -12.26 -23.92
N VAL A 186 9.07 -11.90 -22.78
CA VAL A 186 9.70 -12.88 -21.88
C VAL A 186 8.62 -13.73 -21.19
N ASN A 187 8.89 -15.02 -21.02
CA ASN A 187 7.98 -15.92 -20.31
C ASN A 187 7.82 -15.49 -18.85
N ARG A 188 6.59 -15.36 -18.37
CA ARG A 188 6.25 -14.92 -17.01
C ARG A 188 6.89 -15.79 -15.93
N VAL A 189 7.01 -17.10 -16.15
CA VAL A 189 7.65 -18.05 -15.21
C VAL A 189 9.13 -17.72 -15.04
N VAL A 190 9.82 -17.40 -16.15
CA VAL A 190 11.24 -16.99 -16.10
C VAL A 190 11.40 -15.73 -15.26
N VAL A 191 10.54 -14.73 -15.46
CA VAL A 191 10.53 -13.52 -14.64
C VAL A 191 10.27 -13.86 -13.18
N GLY A 192 9.29 -14.72 -12.90
CA GLY A 192 8.97 -15.19 -11.55
C GLY A 192 10.13 -15.89 -10.86
N VAL A 193 10.89 -16.73 -11.57
CA VAL A 193 12.10 -17.38 -11.03
C VAL A 193 13.15 -16.34 -10.64
N VAL A 194 13.41 -15.36 -11.50
CA VAL A 194 14.38 -14.29 -11.21
C VAL A 194 13.96 -13.50 -9.97
N ILE A 195 12.69 -13.08 -9.89
CA ILE A 195 12.14 -12.37 -8.75
C ILE A 195 12.24 -13.21 -7.46
N ALA A 196 11.86 -14.49 -7.53
CA ALA A 196 11.92 -15.41 -6.40
C ALA A 196 13.35 -15.59 -5.86
N VAL A 197 14.35 -15.72 -6.75
CA VAL A 197 15.77 -15.84 -6.36
C VAL A 197 16.27 -14.56 -5.71
N LEU A 198 15.96 -13.39 -6.31
CA LEU A 198 16.35 -12.10 -5.73
C LEU A 198 15.71 -11.87 -4.36
N ALA A 199 14.41 -12.18 -4.23
CA ALA A 199 13.69 -12.08 -2.97
C ALA A 199 14.27 -13.03 -1.91
N ALA A 200 14.53 -14.30 -2.25
CA ALA A 200 15.15 -15.27 -1.35
C ALA A 200 16.50 -14.78 -0.82
N PHE A 201 17.34 -14.24 -1.70
CA PHE A 201 18.63 -13.67 -1.31
C PHE A 201 18.49 -12.54 -0.29
N ILE A 202 17.50 -11.66 -0.47
CA ILE A 202 17.26 -10.54 0.45
C ILE A 202 16.65 -11.05 1.77
N PHE A 203 15.67 -11.95 1.71
CA PHE A 203 15.02 -12.53 2.90
C PHE A 203 15.99 -13.24 3.84
N LEU A 204 16.99 -13.94 3.30
CA LEU A 204 18.04 -14.58 4.10
C LEU A 204 18.88 -13.59 4.93
N GLY A 205 18.93 -12.31 4.52
CA GLY A 205 19.59 -11.24 5.26
C GLY A 205 18.72 -10.60 6.36
N GLY A 206 17.45 -11.01 6.46
CA GLY A 206 16.48 -10.51 7.44
C GLY A 206 16.20 -9.01 7.34
N VAL A 207 15.64 -8.47 8.42
CA VAL A 207 15.20 -7.05 8.53
C VAL A 207 16.31 -6.06 8.14
N LYS A 208 17.56 -6.37 8.56
CA LYS A 208 18.72 -5.52 8.24
C LYS A 208 18.93 -5.34 6.75
N ARG A 209 18.82 -6.41 5.96
CA ARG A 209 19.01 -6.35 4.51
C ARG A 209 17.81 -5.72 3.83
N ILE A 210 16.61 -6.04 4.29
CA ILE A 210 15.37 -5.42 3.78
C ILE A 210 15.44 -3.90 3.96
N ALA A 211 15.73 -3.41 5.17
CA ALA A 211 15.86 -1.99 5.45
C ALA A 211 16.93 -1.29 4.59
N ALA A 212 18.09 -1.94 4.39
CA ALA A 212 19.18 -1.39 3.58
C ALA A 212 18.83 -1.32 2.09
N VAL A 213 18.03 -2.26 1.59
CA VAL A 213 17.56 -2.26 0.19
C VAL A 213 16.47 -1.22 0.00
N THR A 214 15.45 -1.18 0.87
CA THR A 214 14.34 -0.23 0.75
C THR A 214 14.77 1.22 0.91
N GLU A 215 15.72 1.50 1.83
CA GLU A 215 16.30 2.83 2.04
C GLU A 215 16.87 3.45 0.74
N LYS A 216 17.46 2.63 -0.13
CA LYS A 216 18.05 3.08 -1.40
C LYS A 216 17.05 3.00 -2.54
N LEU A 217 16.31 1.91 -2.61
CA LEU A 217 15.41 1.62 -3.72
C LEU A 217 14.26 2.63 -3.79
N VAL A 218 13.64 2.96 -2.65
CA VAL A 218 12.45 3.82 -2.61
C VAL A 218 12.68 5.22 -3.18
N PRO A 219 13.70 5.98 -2.78
CA PRO A 219 13.95 7.29 -3.38
C PRO A 219 14.25 7.22 -4.88
N ILE A 220 15.02 6.20 -5.31
CA ILE A 220 15.41 6.04 -6.71
C ILE A 220 14.19 5.72 -7.57
N MET A 221 13.36 4.74 -7.14
CA MET A 221 12.17 4.35 -7.89
C MET A 221 11.13 5.47 -7.97
N ALA A 222 10.93 6.20 -6.85
CA ALA A 222 9.99 7.31 -6.82
C ALA A 222 10.43 8.43 -7.75
N LEU A 223 11.70 8.85 -7.67
CA LEU A 223 12.24 9.91 -8.52
C LEU A 223 12.18 9.53 -10.00
N PHE A 224 12.58 8.31 -10.36
CA PHE A 224 12.55 7.81 -11.73
C PHE A 224 11.12 7.85 -12.30
N TYR A 225 10.14 7.40 -11.53
CA TYR A 225 8.73 7.40 -11.94
C TYR A 225 8.16 8.81 -12.06
N ILE A 226 8.41 9.68 -11.06
CA ILE A 226 7.95 11.07 -11.06
C ILE A 226 8.50 11.82 -12.28
N ILE A 227 9.78 11.66 -12.61
CA ILE A 227 10.38 12.29 -13.78
C ILE A 227 9.70 11.81 -15.07
N GLY A 228 9.48 10.50 -15.22
CA GLY A 228 8.81 9.96 -16.40
C GLY A 228 7.38 10.47 -16.58
N CYS A 229 6.59 10.49 -15.49
CA CYS A 229 5.25 11.06 -15.50
C CYS A 229 5.27 12.57 -15.81
N ALA A 230 6.19 13.33 -15.18
CA ALA A 230 6.30 14.76 -15.39
C ALA A 230 6.61 15.11 -16.86
N ILE A 231 7.51 14.36 -17.51
CA ILE A 231 7.83 14.54 -18.94
C ILE A 231 6.55 14.35 -19.78
N ILE A 232 5.80 13.27 -19.57
CA ILE A 232 4.54 12.99 -20.30
C ILE A 232 3.52 14.10 -20.07
N LEU A 233 3.34 14.53 -18.82
CA LEU A 233 2.36 15.56 -18.50
C LEU A 233 2.73 16.94 -19.06
N VAL A 234 4.03 17.28 -19.09
CA VAL A 234 4.51 18.49 -19.73
C VAL A 234 4.27 18.45 -21.27
N MET A 235 4.55 17.30 -21.89
CA MET A 235 4.28 17.11 -23.34
C MET A 235 2.79 17.17 -23.66
N ASN A 236 1.91 16.86 -22.72
CA ASN A 236 0.46 16.85 -22.88
C ASN A 236 -0.23 17.88 -21.96
N ALA A 237 0.44 19.00 -21.69
CA ALA A 237 -0.01 19.99 -20.70
C ALA A 237 -1.39 20.58 -21.02
N SER A 238 -1.75 20.72 -22.30
CA SER A 238 -3.06 21.23 -22.73
C SER A 238 -4.25 20.34 -22.30
N ALA A 239 -4.03 19.05 -22.07
CA ALA A 239 -5.07 18.11 -21.63
C ALA A 239 -5.28 18.12 -20.10
N ILE A 240 -4.32 18.64 -19.32
CA ILE A 240 -4.36 18.62 -17.84
C ILE A 240 -5.59 19.35 -17.28
N PRO A 241 -5.95 20.58 -17.71
CA PRO A 241 -7.13 21.26 -17.19
C PRO A 241 -8.42 20.46 -17.39
N ASN A 242 -8.60 19.83 -18.55
CA ASN A 242 -9.74 18.97 -18.82
C ASN A 242 -9.74 17.71 -17.95
N ALA A 243 -8.57 17.13 -17.67
CA ALA A 243 -8.45 15.98 -16.76
C ALA A 243 -8.95 16.35 -15.35
N PHE A 244 -8.58 17.51 -14.82
CA PHE A 244 -9.11 18.00 -13.54
C PHE A 244 -10.61 18.23 -13.57
N VAL A 245 -11.14 18.83 -14.64
CA VAL A 245 -12.60 18.98 -14.81
C VAL A 245 -13.29 17.62 -14.77
N GLN A 246 -12.78 16.61 -15.46
CA GLN A 246 -13.32 15.26 -15.42
C GLN A 246 -13.26 14.67 -14.00
N ILE A 247 -12.15 14.77 -13.29
CA ILE A 247 -11.99 14.25 -11.93
C ILE A 247 -13.06 14.83 -11.00
N PHE A 248 -13.23 16.14 -10.97
CA PHE A 248 -14.18 16.79 -10.06
C PHE A 248 -15.64 16.62 -10.49
N THR A 249 -15.93 16.72 -11.78
CA THR A 249 -17.31 16.60 -12.27
C THR A 249 -17.83 15.18 -12.13
N LEU A 250 -17.01 14.19 -12.55
CA LEU A 250 -17.42 12.80 -12.61
C LEU A 250 -17.33 12.08 -11.25
N ALA A 251 -16.78 12.75 -10.24
CA ALA A 251 -16.88 12.28 -8.85
C ALA A 251 -18.32 12.36 -8.31
N PHE A 252 -19.16 13.22 -8.85
CA PHE A 252 -20.53 13.51 -8.36
C PHE A 252 -21.63 13.31 -9.40
N GLN A 253 -21.27 13.04 -10.66
CA GLN A 253 -22.21 12.81 -11.74
C GLN A 253 -22.09 11.40 -12.29
N PRO A 254 -23.22 10.69 -12.49
CA PRO A 254 -23.19 9.40 -13.18
C PRO A 254 -22.74 9.61 -14.63
N GLN A 255 -21.86 8.75 -15.11
CA GLN A 255 -21.43 8.77 -16.51
C GLN A 255 -22.31 7.86 -17.37
N ALA A 256 -22.86 8.40 -18.43
CA ALA A 256 -23.22 7.59 -19.59
C ALA A 256 -21.96 7.43 -20.46
N ILE A 257 -21.41 6.22 -20.56
CA ILE A 257 -20.29 5.97 -21.47
C ILE A 257 -20.86 5.88 -22.89
N ALA A 258 -20.36 6.74 -23.78
CA ALA A 258 -20.65 6.66 -25.21
C ALA A 258 -20.18 5.28 -25.72
N GLY A 259 -21.12 4.46 -26.21
CA GLY A 259 -20.81 3.13 -26.76
C GLY A 259 -21.50 1.93 -26.10
N GLY A 260 -22.49 2.14 -25.20
CA GLY A 260 -23.35 1.06 -24.70
C GLY A 260 -22.77 0.22 -23.56
N VAL A 261 -21.67 0.62 -22.95
CA VAL A 261 -21.19 0.05 -21.70
C VAL A 261 -21.95 0.71 -20.54
N ALA A 262 -22.39 -0.08 -19.54
CA ALA A 262 -23.13 0.43 -18.39
C ALA A 262 -22.39 1.63 -17.75
N GLY A 263 -23.10 2.75 -17.58
CA GLY A 263 -22.53 3.98 -17.06
C GLY A 263 -21.97 3.82 -15.65
N VAL A 264 -20.85 4.48 -15.32
CA VAL A 264 -20.27 4.48 -13.99
C VAL A 264 -21.12 5.32 -13.05
N THR A 265 -21.55 4.76 -11.94
CA THR A 265 -22.30 5.47 -10.90
C THR A 265 -21.35 6.19 -9.93
N VAL A 266 -21.86 7.23 -9.24
CA VAL A 266 -21.13 7.89 -8.15
C VAL A 266 -20.70 6.89 -7.07
N GLN A 267 -21.55 5.91 -6.78
CA GLN A 267 -21.22 4.83 -5.82
C GLN A 267 -20.02 4.00 -6.30
N GLN A 268 -19.93 3.67 -7.58
CA GLN A 268 -18.78 2.94 -8.15
C GLN A 268 -17.52 3.79 -8.12
N ALA A 269 -17.60 5.08 -8.48
CA ALA A 269 -16.46 5.99 -8.39
C ALA A 269 -15.92 6.06 -6.94
N MET A 270 -16.80 6.22 -5.96
CA MET A 270 -16.45 6.22 -4.54
C MET A 270 -15.84 4.88 -4.11
N ARG A 271 -16.51 3.76 -4.42
CA ARG A 271 -16.06 2.42 -4.05
C ARG A 271 -14.66 2.12 -4.56
N TYR A 272 -14.46 2.24 -5.88
CA TYR A 272 -13.19 1.90 -6.50
C TYR A 272 -12.09 2.89 -6.13
N GLY A 273 -12.42 4.17 -6.00
CA GLY A 273 -11.49 5.19 -5.53
C GLY A 273 -10.99 4.92 -4.11
N VAL A 274 -11.89 4.66 -3.17
CA VAL A 274 -11.53 4.36 -1.77
C VAL A 274 -10.83 3.02 -1.65
N ALA A 275 -11.38 1.94 -2.25
CA ALA A 275 -10.80 0.60 -2.11
C ALA A 275 -9.39 0.51 -2.70
N ARG A 276 -9.17 1.02 -3.91
CA ARG A 276 -7.86 0.98 -4.57
C ARG A 276 -6.88 1.99 -3.98
N GLY A 277 -7.36 3.14 -3.50
CA GLY A 277 -6.54 4.10 -2.74
C GLY A 277 -6.01 3.49 -1.45
N LEU A 278 -6.86 2.85 -0.66
CA LEU A 278 -6.47 2.18 0.59
C LEU A 278 -5.59 0.96 0.38
N PHE A 279 -5.81 0.21 -0.70
CA PHE A 279 -4.91 -0.88 -1.10
C PHE A 279 -3.49 -0.37 -1.39
N SER A 280 -3.36 0.85 -1.95
CA SER A 280 -2.07 1.47 -2.25
C SER A 280 -1.42 2.05 -0.99
N ASN A 281 -2.08 2.99 -0.31
CA ASN A 281 -1.49 3.72 0.81
C ASN A 281 -1.53 2.99 2.17
N GLU A 282 -2.24 1.88 2.26
CA GLU A 282 -2.35 0.97 3.43
C GLU A 282 -2.86 1.62 4.73
N ALA A 283 -3.41 2.84 4.70
CA ALA A 283 -3.88 3.53 5.88
C ALA A 283 -5.10 2.83 6.51
N GLY A 284 -4.97 2.39 7.75
CA GLY A 284 -6.02 1.67 8.48
C GLY A 284 -6.02 0.15 8.26
N LEU A 285 -5.17 -0.39 7.39
CA LEU A 285 -5.02 -1.83 7.20
C LEU A 285 -4.20 -2.51 8.31
N GLY A 286 -3.34 -1.76 9.01
CA GLY A 286 -2.49 -2.29 10.07
C GLY A 286 -1.19 -2.93 9.58
N SER A 287 -0.80 -2.71 8.34
CA SER A 287 0.42 -3.28 7.74
C SER A 287 1.67 -2.48 8.09
N THR A 288 1.71 -1.19 7.73
CA THR A 288 2.86 -0.29 7.94
C THR A 288 3.28 -0.07 9.39
N PRO A 289 2.39 -0.21 10.42
CA PRO A 289 2.80 -0.17 11.82
C PRO A 289 3.97 -1.07 12.19
N HIS A 290 4.17 -2.18 11.48
CA HIS A 290 5.30 -3.08 11.71
C HIS A 290 6.65 -2.42 11.42
N ALA A 291 6.74 -1.62 10.36
CA ALA A 291 7.93 -0.84 10.06
C ALA A 291 8.09 0.33 11.05
N HIS A 292 7.00 1.05 11.30
CA HIS A 292 7.01 2.20 12.21
C HIS A 292 7.39 1.83 13.65
N ALA A 293 7.04 0.64 14.13
CA ALA A 293 7.43 0.13 15.45
C ALA A 293 8.94 0.03 15.64
N LEU A 294 9.70 -0.27 14.57
CA LEU A 294 11.15 -0.45 14.63
C LEU A 294 11.93 0.86 14.57
N ALA A 295 11.28 1.99 14.29
CA ALA A 295 11.94 3.29 14.18
C ALA A 295 12.53 3.75 15.51
N LYS A 296 13.79 4.19 15.48
CA LYS A 296 14.49 4.82 16.61
C LYS A 296 14.15 6.31 16.64
N VAL A 297 13.07 6.66 17.34
CA VAL A 297 12.60 8.05 17.51
C VAL A 297 12.58 8.46 18.97
N LYS A 298 12.63 9.77 19.23
CA LYS A 298 12.54 10.32 20.58
C LYS A 298 11.12 10.24 21.12
N GLN A 299 10.15 10.54 20.25
CA GLN A 299 8.73 10.57 20.60
C GLN A 299 7.90 9.80 19.55
N PRO A 300 6.85 9.05 19.96
CA PRO A 300 5.99 8.33 19.04
C PRO A 300 5.37 9.18 17.93
N GLN A 301 5.02 10.45 18.25
CA GLN A 301 4.43 11.39 17.29
C GLN A 301 5.37 11.79 16.16
N ASP A 302 6.68 11.70 16.34
CA ASP A 302 7.65 11.95 15.26
C ASP A 302 7.48 10.92 14.14
N GLN A 303 7.26 9.66 14.52
CA GLN A 303 7.01 8.59 13.56
C GLN A 303 5.59 8.67 12.98
N GLY A 304 4.61 9.14 13.76
CA GLY A 304 3.27 9.44 13.26
C GLY A 304 3.28 10.51 12.17
N ALA A 305 4.04 11.59 12.37
CA ALA A 305 4.21 12.63 11.36
C ALA A 305 4.86 12.12 10.06
N LEU A 306 5.87 11.24 10.18
CA LEU A 306 6.49 10.60 9.01
C LEU A 306 5.52 9.65 8.28
N ALA A 307 4.67 8.93 9.00
CA ALA A 307 3.66 8.07 8.38
C ALA A 307 2.66 8.85 7.50
N ILE A 308 2.28 10.06 7.91
CA ILE A 308 1.49 10.99 7.07
C ILE A 308 2.19 11.26 5.74
N ILE A 309 3.51 11.49 5.75
CA ILE A 309 4.28 11.74 4.52
C ILE A 309 4.29 10.52 3.61
N GLY A 310 4.31 9.31 4.16
CA GLY A 310 4.21 8.07 3.38
C GLY A 310 2.93 8.04 2.53
N VAL A 311 1.76 8.25 3.15
CA VAL A 311 0.46 8.31 2.44
C VAL A 311 0.42 9.46 1.43
N PHE A 312 0.98 10.62 1.79
CA PHE A 312 1.03 11.76 0.88
C PHE A 312 1.84 11.45 -0.39
N VAL A 313 3.02 10.89 -0.24
CA VAL A 313 3.89 10.52 -1.37
C VAL A 313 3.21 9.44 -2.23
N ASP A 314 2.66 8.41 -1.61
CA ASP A 314 1.98 7.33 -2.33
C ASP A 314 0.82 7.86 -3.16
N THR A 315 -0.13 8.54 -2.53
CA THR A 315 -1.42 8.84 -3.15
C THR A 315 -1.44 10.20 -3.83
N PHE A 316 -1.03 11.28 -3.13
CA PHE A 316 -1.13 12.64 -3.71
C PHE A 316 -0.02 12.93 -4.72
N VAL A 317 1.11 12.19 -4.68
CA VAL A 317 2.17 12.35 -5.67
C VAL A 317 2.10 11.23 -6.69
N ILE A 318 2.47 9.99 -6.32
CA ILE A 318 2.71 8.91 -7.29
C ILE A 318 1.43 8.45 -7.97
N LEU A 319 0.39 8.11 -7.20
CA LEU A 319 -0.88 7.63 -7.76
C LEU A 319 -1.57 8.73 -8.57
N THR A 320 -1.53 9.99 -8.12
CA THR A 320 -2.10 11.13 -8.86
C THR A 320 -1.39 11.34 -10.20
N LEU A 321 -0.06 11.24 -10.25
CA LEU A 321 0.69 11.33 -11.51
C LEU A 321 0.29 10.22 -12.49
N THR A 322 0.16 8.98 -12.01
CA THR A 322 -0.33 7.86 -12.82
C THR A 322 -1.72 8.16 -13.39
N ALA A 323 -2.65 8.57 -12.52
CA ALA A 323 -4.02 8.85 -12.90
C ALA A 323 -4.10 9.97 -13.94
N LEU A 324 -3.35 11.06 -13.77
CA LEU A 324 -3.31 12.15 -14.74
C LEU A 324 -2.78 11.69 -16.10
N VAL A 325 -1.71 10.87 -16.14
CA VAL A 325 -1.21 10.29 -17.40
C VAL A 325 -2.29 9.43 -18.05
N LEU A 326 -2.98 8.59 -17.30
CA LEU A 326 -4.06 7.74 -17.83
C LEU A 326 -5.26 8.54 -18.34
N ILE A 327 -5.71 9.55 -17.60
CA ILE A 327 -6.87 10.36 -17.98
C ILE A 327 -6.53 11.19 -19.24
N THR A 328 -5.34 11.82 -19.27
CA THR A 328 -4.91 12.63 -20.41
C THR A 328 -4.60 11.82 -21.66
N SER A 329 -4.37 10.50 -21.53
CA SER A 329 -4.16 9.60 -22.66
C SER A 329 -5.42 9.35 -23.50
N GLY A 330 -6.60 9.47 -22.88
CA GLY A 330 -7.88 9.15 -23.53
C GLY A 330 -8.16 7.65 -23.73
N LEU A 331 -7.28 6.75 -23.24
CA LEU A 331 -7.40 5.30 -23.50
C LEU A 331 -8.32 4.54 -22.52
N ILE A 332 -8.82 5.19 -21.46
CA ILE A 332 -9.66 4.53 -20.44
C ILE A 332 -10.87 3.81 -21.06
N PRO A 333 -11.61 4.36 -22.06
CA PRO A 333 -12.77 3.71 -22.66
C PRO A 333 -12.46 2.52 -23.58
N GLU A 334 -11.20 2.23 -23.90
CA GLU A 334 -10.83 1.24 -24.94
C GLU A 334 -10.84 -0.23 -24.47
N GLY A 335 -11.35 -0.51 -23.27
CA GLY A 335 -11.50 -1.89 -22.75
C GLY A 335 -10.22 -2.53 -22.22
N MET A 336 -9.10 -1.80 -22.20
CA MET A 336 -7.89 -2.21 -21.53
C MET A 336 -7.96 -1.89 -20.03
N THR A 337 -7.24 -2.64 -19.20
CA THR A 337 -7.15 -2.38 -17.76
C THR A 337 -5.77 -2.71 -17.20
N GLY A 338 -5.52 -2.35 -15.96
CA GLY A 338 -4.31 -2.72 -15.22
C GLY A 338 -3.01 -2.29 -15.90
N THR A 339 -2.02 -3.17 -15.86
CA THR A 339 -0.67 -2.91 -16.40
C THR A 339 -0.68 -2.60 -17.91
N ALA A 340 -1.54 -3.29 -18.68
CA ALA A 340 -1.62 -3.11 -20.13
C ALA A 340 -2.09 -1.69 -20.51
N LEU A 341 -3.10 -1.16 -19.82
CA LEU A 341 -3.56 0.21 -20.02
C LEU A 341 -2.46 1.23 -19.70
N THR A 342 -1.75 1.05 -18.58
CA THR A 342 -0.67 1.98 -18.21
C THR A 342 0.47 1.93 -19.21
N GLN A 343 0.87 0.74 -19.66
CA GLN A 343 1.89 0.59 -20.72
C GLN A 343 1.47 1.24 -22.04
N ALA A 344 0.21 1.10 -22.42
CA ALA A 344 -0.33 1.75 -23.62
C ALA A 344 -0.32 3.28 -23.49
N ALA A 345 -0.78 3.82 -22.35
CA ALA A 345 -0.79 5.26 -22.11
C ALA A 345 0.61 5.89 -22.17
N PHE A 346 1.61 5.26 -21.54
CA PHE A 346 2.99 5.73 -21.62
C PHE A 346 3.58 5.58 -23.02
N SER A 347 3.15 4.58 -23.78
CA SER A 347 3.63 4.37 -25.16
C SER A 347 3.10 5.40 -26.14
N LEU A 348 2.00 6.08 -25.86
CA LEU A 348 1.53 7.20 -26.70
C LEU A 348 2.59 8.31 -26.81
N MET A 349 3.32 8.58 -25.72
CA MET A 349 4.32 9.66 -25.68
C MET A 349 5.75 9.17 -25.85
N PHE A 350 6.08 7.99 -25.31
CA PHE A 350 7.42 7.43 -25.34
C PHE A 350 7.62 6.37 -26.46
N GLY A 351 6.60 6.13 -27.30
CA GLY A 351 6.67 5.06 -28.31
C GLY A 351 6.88 3.69 -27.66
N SER A 352 7.64 2.83 -28.30
CA SER A 352 7.94 1.47 -27.78
C SER A 352 8.64 1.49 -26.41
N PHE A 353 9.37 2.57 -26.07
CA PHE A 353 10.02 2.73 -24.78
C PHE A 353 9.01 2.85 -23.61
N GLY A 354 7.78 3.29 -23.86
CA GLY A 354 6.75 3.41 -22.81
C GLY A 354 6.45 2.08 -22.11
N LYS A 355 6.37 0.98 -22.85
CA LYS A 355 6.20 -0.37 -22.26
C LYS A 355 7.40 -0.79 -21.43
N VAL A 356 8.61 -0.49 -21.90
CA VAL A 356 9.86 -0.79 -21.19
C VAL A 356 9.95 0.03 -19.90
N PHE A 357 9.65 1.33 -19.97
CA PHE A 357 9.65 2.22 -18.81
C PHE A 357 8.73 1.71 -17.70
N ILE A 358 7.48 1.37 -18.04
CA ILE A 358 6.52 0.83 -17.08
C ILE A 358 6.95 -0.55 -16.56
N ALA A 359 7.56 -1.41 -17.37
CA ALA A 359 8.07 -2.70 -16.91
C ALA A 359 9.19 -2.52 -15.85
N ILE A 360 10.10 -1.58 -16.06
CA ILE A 360 11.15 -1.23 -15.09
C ILE A 360 10.55 -0.63 -13.81
N CYS A 361 9.61 0.30 -13.96
CA CYS A 361 8.91 0.88 -12.80
C CYS A 361 8.14 -0.18 -12.01
N MET A 362 7.43 -1.09 -12.70
CA MET A 362 6.72 -2.20 -12.08
C MET A 362 7.67 -3.13 -11.32
N LEU A 363 8.84 -3.43 -11.89
CA LEU A 363 9.86 -4.21 -11.18
C LEU A 363 10.25 -3.53 -9.87
N PHE A 364 10.58 -2.25 -9.88
CA PHE A 364 10.99 -1.55 -8.67
C PHE A 364 9.86 -1.43 -7.65
N PHE A 365 8.67 -1.02 -8.06
CA PHE A 365 7.51 -0.81 -7.19
C PHE A 365 7.03 -2.14 -6.59
N ALA A 366 6.72 -3.11 -7.43
CA ALA A 366 6.20 -4.38 -6.95
C ALA A 366 7.26 -5.20 -6.18
N PHE A 367 8.53 -5.13 -6.58
CA PHE A 367 9.59 -5.83 -5.85
C PHE A 367 9.84 -5.21 -4.47
N SER A 368 9.84 -3.88 -4.35
CA SER A 368 9.92 -3.22 -3.04
C SER A 368 8.75 -3.60 -2.14
N THR A 369 7.55 -3.71 -2.70
CA THR A 369 6.36 -4.16 -1.97
C THR A 369 6.47 -5.61 -1.51
N ILE A 370 7.02 -6.51 -2.33
CA ILE A 370 7.33 -7.90 -1.92
C ILE A 370 8.22 -7.89 -0.66
N LEU A 371 9.24 -7.03 -0.60
CA LEU A 371 10.13 -6.95 0.55
C LEU A 371 9.42 -6.42 1.80
N GLY A 372 8.63 -5.37 1.67
CA GLY A 372 7.85 -4.79 2.77
C GLY A 372 6.79 -5.76 3.31
N TRP A 373 6.01 -6.36 2.42
CA TRP A 373 4.94 -7.29 2.81
C TRP A 373 5.47 -8.61 3.36
N TYR A 374 6.58 -9.12 2.81
CA TYR A 374 7.28 -10.24 3.43
C TYR A 374 7.66 -9.92 4.87
N PHE A 375 8.25 -8.75 5.12
CA PHE A 375 8.65 -8.35 6.46
C PHE A 375 7.46 -8.25 7.43
N PHE A 376 6.34 -7.65 7.00
CA PHE A 376 5.13 -7.56 7.85
C PHE A 376 4.56 -8.95 8.18
N GLY A 377 4.50 -9.82 7.19
CA GLY A 377 4.08 -11.21 7.38
C GLY A 377 5.04 -11.99 8.28
N GLN A 378 6.36 -11.78 8.15
CA GLN A 378 7.38 -12.40 8.98
C GLN A 378 7.20 -12.04 10.47
N VAL A 379 6.95 -10.76 10.78
CA VAL A 379 6.72 -10.31 12.16
C VAL A 379 5.52 -11.04 12.76
N ASN A 380 4.42 -11.15 12.03
CA ASN A 380 3.21 -11.84 12.48
C ASN A 380 3.39 -13.35 12.56
N PHE A 381 4.10 -13.95 11.59
CA PHE A 381 4.42 -15.38 11.61
C PHE A 381 5.29 -15.74 12.83
N ASN A 382 6.30 -14.93 13.10
CA ASN A 382 7.17 -15.14 14.26
C ASN A 382 6.42 -14.95 15.59
N ALA A 383 5.46 -14.03 15.65
CA ALA A 383 4.60 -13.83 16.82
C ALA A 383 3.67 -15.03 17.10
N LEU A 384 3.27 -15.79 16.07
CA LEU A 384 2.40 -16.96 16.19
C LEU A 384 3.18 -18.27 16.42
N PHE A 385 4.29 -18.46 15.70
CA PHE A 385 4.99 -19.76 15.62
C PHE A 385 6.41 -19.73 16.20
N GLY A 386 6.94 -18.53 16.47
CA GLY A 386 8.32 -18.33 16.96
C GLY A 386 9.34 -18.11 15.85
N SER A 387 10.41 -17.38 16.19
CA SER A 387 11.46 -16.96 15.25
C SER A 387 12.28 -18.11 14.63
N LYS A 388 12.31 -19.27 15.27
CA LYS A 388 12.99 -20.48 14.76
C LYS A 388 12.45 -20.96 13.42
N TYR A 389 11.19 -20.64 13.09
CA TYR A 389 10.53 -21.06 11.84
C TYR A 389 10.59 -20.01 10.73
N THR A 390 11.28 -18.89 10.92
CA THR A 390 11.40 -17.81 9.92
C THR A 390 11.86 -18.30 8.54
N LYS A 391 12.81 -19.27 8.51
CA LYS A 391 13.28 -19.85 7.24
C LYS A 391 12.18 -20.62 6.49
N VAL A 392 11.29 -21.29 7.23
CA VAL A 392 10.15 -22.02 6.64
C VAL A 392 9.17 -21.00 6.02
N TYR A 393 8.85 -19.92 6.76
CA TYR A 393 8.04 -18.83 6.22
C TYR A 393 8.65 -18.23 4.94
N SER A 394 9.96 -17.93 4.96
CA SER A 394 10.65 -17.39 3.78
C SER A 394 10.53 -18.32 2.57
N LEU A 395 10.72 -19.63 2.76
CA LEU A 395 10.59 -20.62 1.68
C LEU A 395 9.16 -20.64 1.11
N ILE A 396 8.15 -20.62 1.98
CA ILE A 396 6.75 -20.60 1.56
C ILE A 396 6.47 -19.35 0.75
N VAL A 397 6.90 -18.16 1.20
CA VAL A 397 6.70 -16.90 0.46
C VAL A 397 7.39 -16.95 -0.90
N VAL A 398 8.61 -17.46 -1.00
CA VAL A 398 9.34 -17.62 -2.27
C VAL A 398 8.56 -18.52 -3.24
N LEU A 399 7.97 -19.62 -2.74
CA LEU A 399 7.11 -20.47 -3.55
C LEU A 399 5.85 -19.75 -4.04
N PHE A 400 5.21 -18.94 -3.19
CA PHE A 400 4.07 -18.13 -3.58
C PHE A 400 4.42 -17.07 -4.64
N ILE A 401 5.59 -16.42 -4.52
CA ILE A 401 6.11 -15.50 -5.56
C ILE A 401 6.26 -16.23 -6.89
N LEU A 402 6.86 -17.42 -6.89
CA LEU A 402 7.07 -18.22 -8.10
C LEU A 402 5.73 -18.67 -8.73
N ILE A 403 4.81 -19.20 -7.93
CA ILE A 403 3.50 -19.64 -8.38
C ILE A 403 2.68 -18.45 -8.91
N GLY A 404 2.71 -17.33 -8.19
CA GLY A 404 1.97 -16.11 -8.53
C GLY A 404 2.29 -15.58 -9.92
N SER A 405 3.55 -15.69 -10.36
CA SER A 405 3.97 -15.21 -11.68
C SER A 405 3.25 -15.87 -12.85
N SER A 406 2.70 -17.07 -12.66
CA SER A 406 2.09 -17.90 -13.71
C SER A 406 0.59 -18.08 -13.59
N LEU A 407 -0.02 -17.70 -12.46
CA LEU A 407 -1.46 -17.89 -12.23
C LEU A 407 -2.32 -16.84 -12.96
N LYS A 408 -3.59 -17.19 -13.16
CA LYS A 408 -4.60 -16.21 -13.59
C LYS A 408 -4.84 -15.19 -12.47
N VAL A 409 -4.84 -13.93 -12.85
CA VAL A 409 -4.80 -12.77 -11.95
C VAL A 409 -6.04 -12.66 -11.05
N ASP A 410 -7.24 -12.97 -11.59
CA ASP A 410 -8.52 -12.63 -10.96
C ASP A 410 -8.70 -13.25 -9.57
N LEU A 411 -8.45 -14.56 -9.43
CA LEU A 411 -8.59 -15.24 -8.14
C LEU A 411 -7.59 -14.70 -7.09
N VAL A 412 -6.35 -14.41 -7.51
CA VAL A 412 -5.29 -13.97 -6.62
C VAL A 412 -5.61 -12.56 -6.09
N TRP A 413 -6.10 -11.67 -6.96
CA TRP A 413 -6.58 -10.35 -6.57
C TRP A 413 -7.78 -10.43 -5.62
N ALA A 414 -8.78 -11.26 -5.95
CA ALA A 414 -9.95 -11.42 -5.10
C ALA A 414 -9.60 -11.92 -3.69
N LEU A 415 -8.69 -12.90 -3.58
CA LEU A 415 -8.19 -13.40 -2.29
C LEU A 415 -7.38 -12.34 -1.54
N ALA A 416 -6.52 -11.60 -2.24
CA ALA A 416 -5.75 -10.52 -1.62
C ALA A 416 -6.68 -9.43 -1.06
N ASP A 417 -7.67 -8.98 -1.84
CA ASP A 417 -8.67 -8.00 -1.40
C ASP A 417 -9.49 -8.50 -0.21
N PHE A 418 -9.93 -9.76 -0.24
CA PHE A 418 -10.70 -10.36 0.85
C PHE A 418 -9.92 -10.41 2.17
N PHE A 419 -8.69 -10.93 2.16
CA PHE A 419 -7.88 -11.01 3.39
C PHE A 419 -7.39 -9.65 3.86
N ASN A 420 -7.10 -8.69 2.97
CA ASN A 420 -6.83 -7.30 3.32
C ASN A 420 -8.02 -6.68 4.08
N GLY A 421 -9.23 -6.95 3.60
CA GLY A 421 -10.43 -6.51 4.30
C GLY A 421 -10.57 -7.11 5.69
N LEU A 422 -10.32 -8.41 5.81
CA LEU A 422 -10.41 -9.11 7.10
C LEU A 422 -9.39 -8.59 8.13
N MET A 423 -8.16 -8.29 7.73
CA MET A 423 -7.16 -7.78 8.66
C MET A 423 -7.44 -6.36 9.13
N ALA A 424 -8.09 -5.53 8.32
CA ALA A 424 -8.41 -4.15 8.68
C ALA A 424 -9.36 -4.05 9.88
N VAL A 425 -10.33 -4.96 9.97
CA VAL A 425 -11.38 -4.88 11.02
C VAL A 425 -10.82 -4.89 12.44
N PRO A 426 -10.04 -5.89 12.89
CA PRO A 426 -9.49 -5.89 14.25
C PRO A 426 -8.52 -4.73 14.49
N ASN A 427 -7.81 -4.27 13.46
CA ASN A 427 -6.94 -3.11 13.56
C ASN A 427 -7.73 -1.84 13.87
N LEU A 428 -8.76 -1.54 13.08
CA LEU A 428 -9.58 -0.34 13.26
C LEU A 428 -10.32 -0.34 14.60
N LEU A 429 -10.82 -1.49 15.06
CA LEU A 429 -11.43 -1.63 16.38
C LEU A 429 -10.42 -1.27 17.49
N ALA A 430 -9.18 -1.74 17.40
CA ALA A 430 -8.16 -1.42 18.39
C ALA A 430 -7.75 0.07 18.34
N LEU A 431 -7.65 0.67 17.15
CA LEU A 431 -7.38 2.10 16.99
C LEU A 431 -8.44 2.94 17.69
N LEU A 432 -9.71 2.64 17.45
CA LEU A 432 -10.84 3.33 18.08
C LEU A 432 -10.82 3.17 19.62
N ALA A 433 -10.59 1.95 20.11
CA ALA A 433 -10.50 1.67 21.54
C ALA A 433 -9.34 2.41 22.23
N LEU A 434 -8.18 2.53 21.55
CA LEU A 434 -6.99 3.22 22.06
C LEU A 434 -6.90 4.71 21.64
N SER A 435 -7.95 5.24 21.07
CA SER A 435 -7.97 6.63 20.57
C SER A 435 -7.68 7.69 21.64
N GLY A 436 -7.99 7.40 22.90
CA GLY A 436 -7.63 8.24 24.06
C GLY A 436 -6.13 8.29 24.29
N VAL A 437 -5.42 7.17 24.12
CA VAL A 437 -3.97 7.09 24.24
C VAL A 437 -3.29 7.94 23.15
N VAL A 438 -3.75 7.77 21.89
CA VAL A 438 -3.24 8.56 20.77
C VAL A 438 -3.44 10.06 21.01
N ALA A 439 -4.64 10.47 21.44
CA ALA A 439 -4.93 11.88 21.71
C ALA A 439 -4.08 12.45 22.85
N GLY A 440 -3.85 11.66 23.91
CA GLY A 440 -2.96 12.03 25.01
C GLY A 440 -1.53 12.30 24.55
N ILE A 441 -0.97 11.38 23.75
CA ILE A 441 0.38 11.51 23.20
C ILE A 441 0.47 12.72 22.24
N ALA A 442 -0.52 12.90 21.36
CA ALA A 442 -0.52 14.01 20.41
C ALA A 442 -0.57 15.40 21.09
N ARG A 443 -1.22 15.51 22.25
CA ARG A 443 -1.28 16.76 23.04
C ARG A 443 0.04 17.10 23.70
N ASN A 444 0.78 16.12 24.22
CA ASN A 444 2.06 16.31 24.91
C ASN A 444 3.18 16.83 23.99
N LYS A 445 2.94 17.00 22.70
CA LYS A 445 3.86 17.63 21.76
C LYS A 445 3.86 19.17 21.86
N LYS A 446 2.86 19.75 22.53
CA LYS A 446 2.68 21.21 22.61
C LYS A 446 3.42 21.86 23.80
N ASP A 447 3.99 21.02 24.67
CA ASP A 447 4.83 21.45 25.79
C ASP A 447 6.30 21.10 25.51
#